data_58a2c1394271ba1f3c8e87c1fed8189f
#
_entry.id   58a2c1394271ba1f3c8e87c1fed8189f
#
_cell.length_a   1.000
_cell.length_b   1.000
_cell.length_c   1.000
_cell.angle_alpha   90.00
_cell.angle_beta   90.00
_cell.angle_gamma   90.00
#
_symmetry.space_group_name_H-M   'P 1'
#
loop_
_entity.id
_entity.type
_entity.pdbx_description
1 polymer ?
#
loop_
_entity_poly.entity_id
_entity_poly.type
_entity_poly.pdbx_seq_one_letter_code
_entity_poly.pdbx_strand_id
1 'polypeptide(L)'
;MQIAHLQKQQRRGMLKTQKEQTSRKGVLNMELTYTNQGGYRLPNLAVPEQPQVSLGKYALLRRSYLKEHRRILFTNLLTSGKLAEHLMEIEEAAQNRMEQIVKGMAAQEGVTEELKARDQMEWVRRMNAICDSAEEVIRRELIYN
;
A
#
# COMPACT_ATOMS: atom_id res chain seq x y z
N MET A 1 -3.93 -48.37 31.83
CA MET A 1 -4.04 -46.90 32.00
C MET A 1 -2.74 -46.09 31.78
N GLN A 2 -1.58 -46.69 31.63
CA GLN A 2 -0.29 -45.96 31.46
C GLN A 2 0.00 -45.49 30.04
N ILE A 3 -0.53 -46.11 29.00
CA ILE A 3 -0.25 -45.78 27.58
C ILE A 3 -0.84 -44.43 27.16
N ALA A 4 -2.01 -44.08 27.69
CA ALA A 4 -2.69 -42.82 27.35
C ALA A 4 -1.95 -41.57 27.91
N HIS A 5 -1.23 -41.74 29.02
CA HIS A 5 -0.49 -40.63 29.63
C HIS A 5 0.80 -40.30 28.87
N LEU A 6 1.47 -41.32 28.32
CA LEU A 6 2.67 -41.17 27.49
C LEU A 6 2.37 -40.51 26.14
N GLN A 7 1.26 -40.86 25.49
CA GLN A 7 0.83 -40.22 24.24
C GLN A 7 0.46 -38.76 24.43
N LYS A 8 -0.10 -38.37 25.58
CA LYS A 8 -0.45 -36.97 25.89
C LYS A 8 0.79 -36.11 26.15
N GLN A 9 1.85 -36.68 26.73
CA GLN A 9 3.13 -35.99 26.91
C GLN A 9 3.88 -35.80 25.59
N GLN A 10 3.89 -36.79 24.69
CA GLN A 10 4.51 -36.67 23.37
C GLN A 10 3.82 -35.61 22.50
N ARG A 11 2.50 -35.52 22.53
CA ARG A 11 1.75 -34.48 21.79
C ARG A 11 2.02 -33.07 22.34
N ARG A 12 2.20 -32.92 23.68
CA ARG A 12 2.56 -31.62 24.28
C ARG A 12 3.98 -31.19 23.94
N GLY A 13 4.91 -32.15 23.85
CA GLY A 13 6.29 -31.89 23.39
C GLY A 13 6.35 -31.43 21.94
N MET A 14 5.60 -32.11 21.04
CA MET A 14 5.54 -31.75 19.61
C MET A 14 4.89 -30.38 19.36
N LEU A 15 3.84 -30.05 20.10
CA LEU A 15 3.17 -28.74 20.00
C LEU A 15 4.05 -27.58 20.52
N LYS A 16 4.88 -27.82 21.56
CA LYS A 16 5.85 -26.82 22.03
C LYS A 16 6.95 -26.56 21.03
N THR A 17 7.50 -27.60 20.38
CA THR A 17 8.56 -27.47 19.39
C THR A 17 8.08 -26.77 18.12
N GLN A 18 6.83 -27.03 17.69
CA GLN A 18 6.25 -26.31 16.54
C GLN A 18 5.97 -24.82 16.86
N LYS A 19 5.56 -24.52 18.10
CA LYS A 19 5.29 -23.13 18.51
C LYS A 19 6.59 -22.32 18.69
N GLU A 20 7.67 -22.95 19.12
CA GLU A 20 8.99 -22.30 19.17
C GLU A 20 9.63 -22.12 17.78
N GLN A 21 9.42 -23.05 16.84
CA GLN A 21 9.89 -22.89 15.46
C GLN A 21 9.14 -21.82 14.69
N THR A 22 7.84 -21.61 14.96
CA THR A 22 7.06 -20.55 14.32
C THR A 22 7.41 -19.17 14.88
N SER A 23 7.78 -19.07 16.16
CA SER A 23 8.21 -17.81 16.78
C SER A 23 9.62 -17.38 16.36
N ARG A 24 10.48 -18.33 15.96
CA ARG A 24 11.83 -18.04 15.47
C ARG A 24 11.93 -17.71 14.00
N LYS A 25 10.87 -17.98 13.19
CA LYS A 25 10.82 -17.62 11.76
C LYS A 25 10.55 -16.13 11.49
N GLY A 26 10.24 -15.34 12.51
CA GLY A 26 10.05 -13.90 12.39
C GLY A 26 11.30 -13.05 12.64
N VAL A 27 12.40 -13.65 13.06
CA VAL A 27 13.69 -12.98 13.09
C VAL A 27 14.38 -13.27 11.77
N LEU A 28 14.39 -12.29 10.88
CA LEU A 28 15.20 -12.29 9.67
C LEU A 28 16.63 -12.65 10.07
N ASN A 29 17.06 -13.89 9.83
CA ASN A 29 18.47 -14.26 9.80
C ASN A 29 19.05 -13.55 8.56
N MET A 30 19.32 -12.25 8.69
CA MET A 30 20.18 -11.56 7.77
C MET A 30 21.59 -12.07 8.04
N GLU A 31 22.03 -13.09 7.32
CA GLU A 31 23.45 -13.40 7.21
C GLU A 31 24.10 -12.21 6.49
N LEU A 32 24.63 -11.29 7.31
CA LEU A 32 25.39 -10.15 6.81
C LEU A 32 26.69 -10.67 6.19
N THR A 33 26.73 -10.78 4.88
CA THR A 33 27.95 -11.00 4.11
C THR A 33 28.68 -9.68 3.91
N TYR A 34 30.01 -9.71 3.87
CA TYR A 34 30.86 -8.52 3.71
C TYR A 34 31.72 -8.65 2.48
N THR A 35 31.88 -7.57 1.72
CA THR A 35 32.81 -7.45 0.60
C THR A 35 33.95 -6.50 0.98
N ASN A 36 35.22 -6.87 0.68
CA ASN A 36 36.36 -6.01 0.87
C ASN A 36 36.54 -5.10 -0.34
N GLN A 37 36.40 -3.78 -0.17
CA GLN A 37 36.71 -2.77 -1.18
C GLN A 37 37.69 -1.74 -0.61
N GLY A 38 38.85 -1.60 -1.23
CA GLY A 38 39.84 -0.59 -0.85
C GLY A 38 40.35 -0.69 0.59
N GLY A 39 40.40 -1.90 1.16
CA GLY A 39 40.82 -2.12 2.55
C GLY A 39 39.71 -1.98 3.59
N TYR A 40 38.49 -1.66 3.18
CA TYR A 40 37.31 -1.56 4.06
C TYR A 40 36.37 -2.75 3.88
N ARG A 41 35.84 -3.28 4.98
CA ARG A 41 34.80 -4.32 4.98
C ARG A 41 33.44 -3.66 4.91
N LEU A 42 32.81 -3.68 3.73
CA LEU A 42 31.47 -3.15 3.50
C LEU A 42 30.46 -4.29 3.61
N PRO A 43 29.36 -4.12 4.40
CA PRO A 43 28.30 -5.11 4.45
C PRO A 43 27.52 -5.11 3.11
N ASN A 44 27.24 -6.31 2.59
CA ASN A 44 26.41 -6.50 1.43
C ASN A 44 24.93 -6.35 1.83
N LEU A 45 24.47 -5.10 1.94
CA LEU A 45 23.06 -4.80 2.19
C LEU A 45 22.34 -4.72 0.85
N ALA A 46 21.57 -5.76 0.53
CA ALA A 46 20.63 -5.72 -0.58
C ALA A 46 19.27 -5.24 -0.06
N VAL A 47 18.76 -4.17 -0.62
CA VAL A 47 17.34 -3.81 -0.45
C VAL A 47 16.50 -4.87 -1.18
N PRO A 48 15.45 -5.44 -0.56
CA PRO A 48 14.55 -6.36 -1.26
C PRO A 48 14.14 -5.76 -2.61
N GLU A 49 14.18 -6.57 -3.67
CA GLU A 49 13.75 -6.13 -4.99
C GLU A 49 12.32 -5.60 -4.89
N GLN A 50 12.18 -4.29 -5.06
CA GLN A 50 10.87 -3.68 -5.12
C GLN A 50 10.34 -3.83 -6.55
N PRO A 51 9.09 -4.25 -6.73
CA PRO A 51 8.51 -4.30 -8.06
C PRO A 51 8.61 -2.91 -8.68
N GLN A 52 9.19 -2.84 -9.89
CA GLN A 52 9.19 -1.61 -10.68
C GLN A 52 7.77 -1.37 -11.19
N VAL A 53 6.99 -0.64 -10.39
CA VAL A 53 5.60 -0.33 -10.71
C VAL A 53 5.51 1.10 -11.19
N SER A 54 4.78 1.31 -12.27
CA SER A 54 4.40 2.64 -12.72
C SER A 54 3.44 3.25 -11.69
N LEU A 55 3.91 4.23 -10.94
CA LEU A 55 3.11 4.94 -9.96
C LEU A 55 2.22 5.97 -10.65
N GLY A 56 0.92 5.93 -10.35
CA GLY A 56 -0.05 6.89 -10.86
C GLY A 56 0.00 8.25 -10.12
N LYS A 57 -0.90 9.16 -10.52
CA LYS A 57 -1.00 10.53 -10.00
C LYS A 57 -1.16 10.57 -8.49
N TYR A 58 -2.07 9.77 -7.94
CA TYR A 58 -2.40 9.77 -6.52
C TYR A 58 -1.29 9.16 -5.67
N ALA A 59 -0.64 8.10 -6.15
CA ALA A 59 0.53 7.50 -5.51
C ALA A 59 1.69 8.50 -5.40
N LEU A 60 1.97 9.27 -6.44
CA LEU A 60 3.01 10.29 -6.43
C LEU A 60 2.69 11.43 -5.44
N LEU A 61 1.44 11.89 -5.39
CA LEU A 61 1.00 12.89 -4.42
C LEU A 61 1.15 12.36 -2.98
N ARG A 62 0.71 11.13 -2.72
CA ARG A 62 0.86 10.51 -1.39
C ARG A 62 2.33 10.37 -1.00
N ARG A 63 3.19 9.94 -1.92
CA ARG A 63 4.64 9.85 -1.69
C ARG A 63 5.25 11.19 -1.29
N SER A 64 4.90 12.27 -1.99
CA SER A 64 5.38 13.63 -1.67
C SER A 64 4.90 14.07 -0.29
N TYR A 65 3.62 13.86 0.01
CA TYR A 65 3.06 14.18 1.31
C TYR A 65 3.74 13.43 2.46
N LEU A 66 3.94 12.12 2.32
CA LEU A 66 4.64 11.31 3.33
C LEU A 66 6.07 11.79 3.55
N LYS A 67 6.79 12.13 2.47
CA LYS A 67 8.17 12.62 2.54
C LYS A 67 8.27 13.96 3.26
N GLU A 68 7.32 14.85 3.08
CA GLU A 68 7.34 16.21 3.64
C GLU A 68 6.76 16.28 5.06
N HIS A 69 5.62 15.62 5.30
CA HIS A 69 4.84 15.79 6.52
C HIS A 69 4.91 14.59 7.47
N ARG A 70 5.19 13.38 6.95
CA ARG A 70 5.19 12.13 7.73
C ARG A 70 6.50 11.34 7.56
N ARG A 71 7.63 12.01 7.78
CA ARG A 71 8.98 11.45 7.53
C ARG A 71 9.24 10.12 8.22
N ILE A 72 8.77 9.95 9.46
CA ILE A 72 8.96 8.70 10.22
C ILE A 72 8.24 7.56 9.52
N LEU A 73 6.98 7.75 9.14
CA LEU A 73 6.21 6.73 8.43
C LEU A 73 6.83 6.41 7.06
N PHE A 74 7.27 7.45 6.32
CA PHE A 74 7.95 7.27 5.04
C PHE A 74 9.21 6.41 5.19
N THR A 75 10.07 6.71 6.19
CA THR A 75 11.29 5.95 6.45
C THR A 75 10.98 4.50 6.84
N ASN A 76 9.98 4.28 7.69
CA ASN A 76 9.58 2.93 8.10
C ASN A 76 9.07 2.10 6.91
N LEU A 77 8.24 2.68 6.04
CA LEU A 77 7.75 2.02 4.83
C LEU A 77 8.89 1.74 3.83
N LEU A 78 9.84 2.68 3.71
CA LEU A 78 10.99 2.52 2.83
C LEU A 78 11.91 1.40 3.32
N THR A 79 12.27 1.39 4.60
CA THR A 79 13.17 0.40 5.20
C THR A 79 12.55 -1.00 5.27
N SER A 80 11.23 -1.09 5.45
CA SER A 80 10.49 -2.37 5.40
C SER A 80 10.24 -2.89 3.98
N GLY A 81 10.55 -2.10 2.93
CA GLY A 81 10.29 -2.47 1.54
C GLY A 81 8.81 -2.40 1.12
N LYS A 82 7.92 -1.92 1.98
CA LYS A 82 6.47 -1.87 1.76
C LYS A 82 5.96 -0.57 1.15
N LEU A 83 6.86 0.38 0.84
CA LEU A 83 6.47 1.67 0.31
C LEU A 83 5.73 1.56 -1.03
N ALA A 84 6.25 0.72 -1.95
CA ALA A 84 5.65 0.53 -3.27
C ALA A 84 4.24 -0.08 -3.16
N GLU A 85 4.07 -1.11 -2.34
CA GLU A 85 2.77 -1.75 -2.08
C GLU A 85 1.75 -0.74 -1.52
N HIS A 86 2.12 0.01 -0.48
CA HIS A 86 1.27 1.05 0.09
C HIS A 86 0.85 2.12 -0.93
N LEU A 87 1.77 2.55 -1.81
CA LEU A 87 1.45 3.54 -2.83
C LEU A 87 0.51 3.00 -3.91
N MET A 88 0.61 1.71 -4.25
CA MET A 88 -0.32 1.06 -5.16
C MET A 88 -1.72 0.93 -4.55
N GLU A 89 -1.82 0.53 -3.29
CA GLU A 89 -3.11 0.46 -2.58
C GLU A 89 -3.82 1.81 -2.55
N ILE A 90 -3.07 2.90 -2.30
CA ILE A 90 -3.62 4.26 -2.32
C ILE A 90 -4.08 4.67 -3.72
N GLU A 91 -3.31 4.34 -4.76
CA GLU A 91 -3.70 4.63 -6.15
C GLU A 91 -4.99 3.93 -6.52
N GLU A 92 -5.11 2.63 -6.25
CA GLU A 92 -6.30 1.84 -6.52
C GLU A 92 -7.51 2.32 -5.72
N ALA A 93 -7.34 2.60 -4.43
CA ALA A 93 -8.39 3.13 -3.59
C ALA A 93 -8.88 4.51 -4.09
N ALA A 94 -7.96 5.37 -4.52
CA ALA A 94 -8.29 6.69 -5.06
C ALA A 94 -9.06 6.60 -6.38
N GLN A 95 -8.65 5.71 -7.29
CA GLN A 95 -9.34 5.49 -8.56
C GLN A 95 -10.77 4.96 -8.35
N ASN A 96 -10.92 3.95 -7.50
CA ASN A 96 -12.23 3.37 -7.16
C ASN A 96 -13.15 4.43 -6.51
N ARG A 97 -12.60 5.24 -5.60
CA ARG A 97 -13.36 6.30 -4.93
C ARG A 97 -13.75 7.41 -5.91
N MET A 98 -12.84 7.79 -6.82
CA MET A 98 -13.11 8.77 -7.88
C MET A 98 -14.31 8.35 -8.73
N GLU A 99 -14.32 7.10 -9.20
CA GLU A 99 -15.40 6.57 -10.02
C GLU A 99 -16.75 6.61 -9.27
N GLN A 100 -16.76 6.22 -8.01
CA GLN A 100 -17.99 6.26 -7.18
C GLN A 100 -18.53 7.68 -7.00
N ILE A 101 -17.66 8.64 -6.68
CA ILE A 101 -18.06 10.03 -6.44
C ILE A 101 -18.56 10.65 -7.73
N VAL A 102 -17.82 10.49 -8.84
CA VAL A 102 -18.21 11.05 -10.16
C VAL A 102 -19.55 10.49 -10.62
N LYS A 103 -19.76 9.17 -10.51
CA LYS A 103 -21.07 8.56 -10.84
C LYS A 103 -22.20 9.10 -9.97
N GLY A 104 -21.97 9.23 -8.67
CA GLY A 104 -22.96 9.76 -7.74
C GLY A 104 -23.33 11.22 -8.04
N MET A 105 -22.35 12.08 -8.23
CA MET A 105 -22.57 13.51 -8.53
C MET A 105 -23.18 13.70 -9.92
N ALA A 106 -22.73 12.97 -10.94
CA ALA A 106 -23.30 13.04 -12.28
C ALA A 106 -24.80 12.66 -12.28
N ALA A 107 -25.18 11.64 -11.53
CA ALA A 107 -26.57 11.24 -11.38
C ALA A 107 -27.42 12.30 -10.66
N GLN A 108 -26.87 12.93 -9.60
CA GLN A 108 -27.55 13.99 -8.85
C GLN A 108 -27.73 15.27 -9.66
N GLU A 109 -26.74 15.65 -10.46
CA GLU A 109 -26.78 16.86 -11.29
C GLU A 109 -27.44 16.66 -12.66
N GLY A 110 -27.88 15.44 -12.96
CA GLY A 110 -28.50 15.11 -14.22
C GLY A 110 -27.59 15.23 -15.45
N VAL A 111 -26.27 14.98 -15.22
CA VAL A 111 -25.25 14.97 -16.28
C VAL A 111 -25.32 13.63 -17.01
N THR A 112 -26.21 13.54 -17.98
CA THR A 112 -26.52 12.31 -18.73
C THR A 112 -25.97 12.35 -20.17
N GLU A 113 -25.98 11.20 -20.83
CA GLU A 113 -25.63 11.10 -22.26
C GLU A 113 -26.63 11.89 -23.16
N GLU A 114 -27.86 12.08 -22.69
CA GLU A 114 -28.85 12.93 -23.40
C GLU A 114 -28.43 14.40 -23.41
N LEU A 115 -27.90 14.90 -22.28
CA LEU A 115 -27.33 16.24 -22.22
C LEU A 115 -26.14 16.38 -23.16
N LYS A 116 -25.27 15.37 -23.23
CA LYS A 116 -24.10 15.34 -24.12
C LYS A 116 -24.53 15.39 -25.61
N ALA A 117 -25.60 14.68 -25.98
CA ALA A 117 -26.13 14.70 -27.34
C ALA A 117 -26.76 16.05 -27.70
N ARG A 118 -27.39 16.74 -26.74
CA ARG A 118 -28.07 18.02 -26.95
C ARG A 118 -27.11 19.21 -26.88
N ASP A 119 -26.22 19.23 -25.88
CA ASP A 119 -25.23 20.30 -25.62
C ASP A 119 -23.96 19.71 -25.06
N GLN A 120 -23.02 19.38 -25.94
CA GLN A 120 -21.74 18.78 -25.58
C GLN A 120 -20.87 19.72 -24.72
N MET A 121 -20.91 21.04 -24.97
CA MET A 121 -20.08 22.00 -24.25
C MET A 121 -20.51 22.13 -22.77
N GLU A 122 -21.83 22.18 -22.56
CA GLU A 122 -22.39 22.21 -21.21
C GLU A 122 -22.12 20.91 -20.46
N TRP A 123 -22.23 19.78 -21.15
CA TRP A 123 -21.88 18.48 -20.57
C TRP A 123 -20.41 18.44 -20.11
N VAL A 124 -19.44 18.86 -20.95
CA VAL A 124 -18.01 18.92 -20.63
C VAL A 124 -17.77 19.85 -19.44
N ARG A 125 -18.40 21.02 -19.42
CA ARG A 125 -18.24 21.99 -18.32
C ARG A 125 -18.68 21.40 -16.98
N ARG A 126 -19.85 20.78 -16.93
CA ARG A 126 -20.37 20.14 -15.71
C ARG A 126 -19.55 18.93 -15.30
N MET A 127 -19.17 18.08 -16.24
CA MET A 127 -18.35 16.91 -15.93
C MET A 127 -16.99 17.30 -15.36
N ASN A 128 -16.34 18.34 -15.89
CA ASN A 128 -15.08 18.85 -15.34
C ASN A 128 -15.26 19.38 -13.91
N ALA A 129 -16.33 20.15 -13.63
CA ALA A 129 -16.61 20.63 -12.29
C ALA A 129 -16.83 19.48 -11.27
N ILE A 130 -17.53 18.42 -11.69
CA ILE A 130 -17.72 17.21 -10.88
C ILE A 130 -16.37 16.52 -10.63
N CYS A 131 -15.54 16.35 -11.65
CA CYS A 131 -14.22 15.73 -11.52
C CYS A 131 -13.31 16.53 -10.57
N ASP A 132 -13.29 17.85 -10.67
CA ASP A 132 -12.51 18.72 -9.80
C ASP A 132 -12.96 18.60 -8.33
N SER A 133 -14.27 18.60 -8.09
CA SER A 133 -14.86 18.40 -6.77
C SER A 133 -14.53 17.02 -6.20
N ALA A 134 -14.60 15.97 -7.02
CA ALA A 134 -14.24 14.62 -6.61
C ALA A 134 -12.75 14.49 -6.28
N GLU A 135 -11.85 15.13 -7.06
CA GLU A 135 -10.41 15.16 -6.77
C GLU A 135 -10.12 15.86 -5.43
N GLU A 136 -10.81 16.93 -5.10
CA GLU A 136 -10.62 17.63 -3.83
C GLU A 136 -10.97 16.71 -2.64
N VAL A 137 -12.08 15.97 -2.74
CA VAL A 137 -12.49 14.99 -1.73
C VAL A 137 -11.41 13.92 -1.56
N ILE A 138 -10.91 13.34 -2.65
CA ILE A 138 -9.88 12.30 -2.61
C ILE A 138 -8.59 12.82 -1.99
N ARG A 139 -8.13 14.00 -2.35
CA ARG A 139 -6.93 14.61 -1.77
C ARG A 139 -7.06 14.74 -0.26
N ARG A 140 -8.21 15.16 0.24
CA ARG A 140 -8.45 15.33 1.67
C ARG A 140 -8.60 13.99 2.40
N GLU A 141 -9.31 13.03 1.83
CA GLU A 141 -9.61 11.75 2.48
C GLU A 141 -8.44 10.76 2.44
N LEU A 142 -7.74 10.65 1.30
CA LEU A 142 -6.75 9.60 1.07
C LEU A 142 -5.31 10.11 1.01
N ILE A 143 -5.08 11.31 0.49
CA ILE A 143 -3.72 11.79 0.25
C ILE A 143 -3.15 12.50 1.48
N TYR A 144 -3.91 13.38 2.11
CA TYR A 144 -3.44 14.27 3.19
C TYR A 144 -3.84 13.83 4.60
N ASN A 145 -4.22 12.57 4.74
CA ASN A 145 -4.60 12.00 6.04
C ASN A 145 -3.42 11.34 6.78
#